data_a8253f4a1a90141e437fb233fcbbda1c
#
_entry.id   a8253f4a1a90141e437fb233fcbbda1c
#
_cell.length_a   1.000
_cell.length_b   1.000
_cell.length_c   1.000
_cell.angle_alpha   90.00
_cell.angle_beta   90.00
_cell.angle_gamma   90.00
#
_symmetry.space_group_name_H-M   'P 1'
#
loop_
_entity.id
_entity.type
_entity.pdbx_description
1 polymer ?
#
loop_
_entity_poly.entity_id
_entity_poly.type
_entity_poly.pdbx_seq_one_letter_code
_entity_poly.pdbx_strand_id
1 'polypeptide(L)'
;MFGQFIKQIRERQRLGLREFCLENGYDPSNWSKIEREVLQPPRDEETLRTWAKQLGLKPGTDDWLKFFEYAAVDAGRIPDHILEDEKLAAHLPAFFRTLSGQKPSREDMEKLLGIIKGTRKP
;
A
#
# COMPACT_ATOMS: atom_id res chain seq x y z
N MET A 1 -0.08 -0.48 -7.37
CA MET A 1 0.04 -1.55 -6.36
C MET A 1 -1.14 -1.54 -5.37
N PHE A 2 -1.42 -0.39 -4.80
CA PHE A 2 -2.50 -0.26 -3.82
C PHE A 2 -3.87 -0.59 -4.40
N GLY A 3 -4.23 -0.03 -5.55
CA GLY A 3 -5.55 -0.21 -6.14
C GLY A 3 -5.85 -1.67 -6.48
N GLN A 4 -4.92 -2.36 -7.10
CA GLN A 4 -5.07 -3.77 -7.42
C GLN A 4 -5.18 -4.62 -6.15
N PHE A 5 -4.43 -4.28 -5.12
CA PHE A 5 -4.45 -4.99 -3.86
C PHE A 5 -5.82 -4.89 -3.18
N ILE A 6 -6.39 -3.68 -3.07
CA ILE A 6 -7.69 -3.51 -2.43
C ILE A 6 -8.81 -4.19 -3.23
N LYS A 7 -8.70 -4.20 -4.56
CA LYS A 7 -9.62 -4.94 -5.41
C LYS A 7 -9.58 -6.43 -5.09
N GLN A 8 -8.38 -7.01 -4.99
CA GLN A 8 -8.21 -8.42 -4.64
C GLN A 8 -8.80 -8.74 -3.27
N ILE A 9 -8.59 -7.88 -2.27
CA ILE A 9 -9.13 -8.08 -0.93
C ILE A 9 -10.66 -8.07 -0.97
N ARG A 10 -11.26 -7.12 -1.68
CA ARG A 10 -12.72 -7.03 -1.85
C ARG A 10 -13.26 -8.28 -2.52
N GLU A 11 -12.62 -8.73 -3.61
CA GLU A 11 -13.05 -9.92 -4.35
C GLU A 11 -12.92 -11.20 -3.52
N ARG A 12 -11.90 -11.33 -2.67
CA ARG A 12 -11.78 -12.47 -1.75
C ARG A 12 -12.99 -12.59 -0.83
N GLN A 13 -13.59 -11.47 -0.47
CA GLN A 13 -14.76 -11.45 0.40
C GLN A 13 -16.06 -11.57 -0.40
N ARG A 14 -15.97 -11.75 -1.71
CA ARG A 14 -17.10 -11.85 -2.62
C ARG A 14 -18.02 -10.64 -2.58
N LEU A 15 -17.45 -9.47 -2.34
CA LEU A 15 -18.16 -8.20 -2.36
C LEU A 15 -18.03 -7.54 -3.73
N GLY A 16 -19.16 -7.23 -4.36
CA GLY A 16 -19.18 -6.41 -5.57
C GLY A 16 -18.76 -4.97 -5.25
N LEU A 17 -18.21 -4.28 -6.25
CA LEU A 17 -17.74 -2.90 -6.05
C LEU A 17 -18.88 -1.99 -5.57
N ARG A 18 -20.05 -2.06 -6.21
CA ARG A 18 -21.21 -1.25 -5.84
C ARG A 18 -21.73 -1.57 -4.45
N GLU A 19 -21.79 -2.87 -4.13
CA GLU A 19 -22.22 -3.33 -2.82
C GLU A 19 -21.31 -2.79 -1.72
N PHE A 20 -19.99 -2.91 -1.89
CA PHE A 20 -19.02 -2.38 -0.94
C PHE A 20 -19.18 -0.87 -0.77
N CYS A 21 -19.32 -0.14 -1.86
CA CYS A 21 -19.46 1.31 -1.81
C CYS A 21 -20.78 1.74 -1.15
N LEU A 22 -21.87 1.02 -1.42
CA LEU A 22 -23.16 1.30 -0.82
C LEU A 22 -23.11 1.10 0.70
N GLU A 23 -22.51 0.00 1.15
CA GLU A 23 -22.39 -0.31 2.58
C GLU A 23 -21.53 0.70 3.33
N ASN A 24 -20.52 1.26 2.69
CA ASN A 24 -19.53 2.11 3.35
C ASN A 24 -19.66 3.60 2.99
N GLY A 25 -20.63 3.96 2.17
CA GLY A 25 -20.90 5.36 1.83
C GLY A 25 -19.92 5.97 0.83
N TYR A 26 -19.37 5.19 -0.08
CA TYR A 26 -18.44 5.68 -1.10
C TYR A 26 -19.10 5.77 -2.46
N ASP A 27 -18.61 6.70 -3.29
CA ASP A 27 -19.03 6.80 -4.67
C ASP A 27 -18.39 5.68 -5.51
N PRO A 28 -19.18 4.82 -6.18
CA PRO A 28 -18.62 3.71 -6.96
C PRO A 28 -17.68 4.15 -8.07
N SER A 29 -17.93 5.28 -8.71
CA SER A 29 -17.07 5.79 -9.77
C SER A 29 -15.69 6.15 -9.23
N ASN A 30 -15.62 6.86 -8.11
CA ASN A 30 -14.36 7.23 -7.49
C ASN A 30 -13.61 6.00 -6.96
N TRP A 31 -14.32 5.07 -6.34
CA TRP A 31 -13.71 3.85 -5.84
C TRP A 31 -13.12 3.02 -6.97
N SER A 32 -13.85 2.88 -8.09
CA SER A 32 -13.36 2.21 -9.28
C SER A 32 -12.06 2.83 -9.79
N LYS A 33 -11.97 4.16 -9.80
CA LYS A 33 -10.75 4.86 -10.22
C LYS A 33 -9.57 4.57 -9.31
N ILE A 34 -9.81 4.42 -8.01
CA ILE A 34 -8.76 4.04 -7.06
C ILE A 34 -8.30 2.61 -7.32
N GLU A 35 -9.23 1.67 -7.52
CA GLU A 35 -8.87 0.28 -7.83
C GLU A 35 -8.12 0.13 -9.14
N ARG A 36 -8.45 0.96 -10.14
CA ARG A 36 -7.75 0.96 -11.43
C ARG A 36 -6.48 1.79 -11.42
N GLU A 37 -6.15 2.38 -10.27
CA GLU A 37 -4.94 3.19 -10.08
C GLU A 37 -4.93 4.48 -10.90
N VAL A 38 -6.11 4.97 -11.28
CA VAL A 38 -6.29 6.27 -11.91
C VAL A 38 -6.22 7.40 -10.87
N LEU A 39 -6.71 7.12 -9.65
CA LEU A 39 -6.60 8.02 -8.50
C LEU A 39 -5.62 7.47 -7.49
N GLN A 40 -4.92 8.37 -6.83
CA GLN A 40 -3.95 8.03 -5.78
C GLN A 40 -4.67 7.52 -4.51
N PRO A 41 -4.00 6.67 -3.70
CA PRO A 41 -4.52 6.32 -2.38
C PRO A 41 -4.63 7.55 -1.48
N PRO A 42 -5.49 7.50 -0.45
CA PRO A 42 -5.51 8.56 0.56
C PRO A 42 -4.14 8.68 1.22
N ARG A 43 -3.74 9.90 1.57
CA ARG A 43 -2.50 10.16 2.31
C ARG A 43 -2.71 10.17 3.81
N ASP A 44 -3.94 10.38 4.22
CA ASP A 44 -4.31 10.45 5.63
C ASP A 44 -4.35 9.06 6.25
N GLU A 45 -3.55 8.87 7.30
CA GLU A 45 -3.43 7.57 7.97
C GLU A 45 -4.75 7.12 8.58
N GLU A 46 -5.53 8.04 9.14
CA GLU A 46 -6.83 7.72 9.72
C GLU A 46 -7.79 7.18 8.67
N THR A 47 -7.83 7.82 7.50
CA THR A 47 -8.64 7.34 6.37
C THR A 47 -8.19 5.96 5.92
N LEU A 48 -6.88 5.74 5.82
CA LEU A 48 -6.34 4.43 5.45
C LEU A 48 -6.73 3.36 6.45
N ARG A 49 -6.67 3.64 7.75
CA ARG A 49 -7.10 2.69 8.78
C ARG A 49 -8.58 2.35 8.67
N THR A 50 -9.41 3.36 8.41
CA THR A 50 -10.84 3.16 8.19
C THR A 50 -11.08 2.23 7.01
N TRP A 51 -10.43 2.48 5.89
CA TRP A 51 -10.55 1.65 4.70
C TRP A 51 -10.08 0.23 4.94
N ALA A 52 -8.95 0.05 5.64
CA ALA A 52 -8.44 -1.27 5.97
C ALA A 52 -9.46 -2.08 6.77
N LYS A 53 -10.07 -1.46 7.77
CA LYS A 53 -11.10 -2.11 8.59
C LYS A 53 -12.35 -2.46 7.78
N GLN A 54 -12.78 -1.56 6.91
CA GLN A 54 -13.95 -1.78 6.05
C GLN A 54 -13.71 -2.90 5.04
N LEU A 55 -12.46 -3.08 4.62
CA LEU A 55 -12.04 -4.19 3.77
C LEU A 55 -11.84 -5.49 4.55
N GLY A 56 -12.07 -5.49 5.85
CA GLY A 56 -11.95 -6.69 6.67
C GLY A 56 -10.52 -7.06 7.06
N LEU A 57 -9.57 -6.15 6.88
CA LEU A 57 -8.19 -6.38 7.25
C LEU A 57 -8.03 -6.22 8.77
N LYS A 58 -7.22 -7.09 9.37
CA LYS A 58 -6.98 -7.09 10.82
C LYS A 58 -5.57 -6.61 11.12
N PRO A 59 -5.40 -5.71 12.11
CA PRO A 59 -4.06 -5.29 12.54
C PRO A 59 -3.18 -6.48 12.88
N GLY A 60 -1.90 -6.38 12.54
CA GLY A 60 -0.92 -7.42 12.83
C GLY A 60 -0.84 -8.53 11.78
N THR A 61 -1.66 -8.50 10.75
CA THR A 61 -1.61 -9.48 9.65
C THR A 61 -0.73 -8.95 8.51
N ASP A 62 -0.24 -9.87 7.66
CA ASP A 62 0.53 -9.49 6.47
C ASP A 62 -0.27 -8.61 5.53
N ASP A 63 -1.57 -8.89 5.35
CA ASP A 63 -2.41 -8.08 4.47
C ASP A 63 -2.60 -6.66 5.00
N TRP A 64 -2.75 -6.50 6.31
CA TRP A 64 -2.78 -5.17 6.93
C TRP A 64 -1.50 -4.40 6.63
N LEU A 65 -0.34 -5.04 6.83
CA LEU A 65 0.95 -4.43 6.59
C LEU A 65 1.12 -4.05 5.12
N LYS A 66 0.79 -4.96 4.20
CA LYS A 66 0.86 -4.71 2.75
C LYS A 66 -0.02 -3.53 2.33
N PHE A 67 -1.20 -3.40 2.94
CA PHE A 67 -2.11 -2.30 2.64
C PHE A 67 -1.42 -0.94 2.85
N PHE A 68 -0.77 -0.75 4.00
CA PHE A 68 -0.07 0.49 4.32
C PHE A 68 1.23 0.65 3.52
N GLU A 69 1.94 -0.43 3.27
CA GLU A 69 3.14 -0.40 2.42
C GLU A 69 2.81 0.09 1.02
N TYR A 70 1.78 -0.48 0.41
CA TYR A 70 1.41 -0.12 -0.96
C TYR A 70 0.90 1.31 -1.06
N ALA A 71 0.13 1.76 -0.07
CA ALA A 71 -0.32 3.14 -0.03
C ALA A 71 0.86 4.12 0.06
N ALA A 72 1.85 3.83 0.89
CA ALA A 72 3.04 4.65 1.04
C ALA A 72 3.88 4.66 -0.24
N VAL A 73 4.10 3.50 -0.84
CA VAL A 73 4.91 3.37 -2.05
C VAL A 73 4.26 4.10 -3.23
N ASP A 74 2.96 3.95 -3.41
CA ASP A 74 2.25 4.65 -4.48
C ASP A 74 2.26 6.18 -4.28
N ALA A 75 2.41 6.64 -3.04
CA ALA A 75 2.60 8.06 -2.73
C ALA A 75 4.07 8.51 -2.79
N GLY A 76 4.99 7.60 -3.14
CA GLY A 76 6.41 7.91 -3.19
C GLY A 76 7.08 8.04 -1.82
N ARG A 77 6.50 7.44 -0.78
CA ARG A 77 7.03 7.49 0.59
C ARG A 77 7.58 6.13 1.00
N ILE A 78 8.58 6.17 1.88
CA ILE A 78 9.08 4.95 2.51
C ILE A 78 8.16 4.62 3.69
N PRO A 79 7.62 3.38 3.78
CA PRO A 79 6.77 3.00 4.90
C PRO A 79 7.45 3.20 6.26
N ASP A 80 6.70 3.68 7.24
CA ASP A 80 7.23 4.03 8.56
C ASP A 80 7.89 2.83 9.27
N HIS A 81 7.30 1.65 9.16
CA HIS A 81 7.86 0.46 9.80
C HIS A 81 9.24 0.06 9.26
N ILE A 82 9.57 0.48 8.03
CA ILE A 82 10.89 0.26 7.45
C ILE A 82 11.90 1.23 8.06
N LEU A 83 11.48 2.48 8.25
CA LEU A 83 12.34 3.50 8.87
C LEU A 83 12.62 3.18 10.34
N GLU A 84 11.68 2.53 11.02
CA GLU A 84 11.80 2.17 12.43
C GLU A 84 12.60 0.88 12.67
N ASP A 85 12.76 0.05 11.66
CA ASP A 85 13.49 -1.22 11.75
C ASP A 85 14.93 -1.02 11.29
N GLU A 86 15.89 -1.19 12.22
CA GLU A 86 17.31 -0.97 11.93
C GLU A 86 17.82 -1.85 10.79
N LYS A 87 17.39 -3.11 10.72
CA LYS A 87 17.85 -4.03 9.67
C LYS A 87 17.33 -3.62 8.31
N LEU A 88 16.06 -3.24 8.22
CA LEU A 88 15.45 -2.81 6.98
C LEU A 88 15.96 -1.44 6.56
N ALA A 89 16.09 -0.51 7.50
CA ALA A 89 16.62 0.82 7.24
C ALA A 89 18.06 0.79 6.74
N ALA A 90 18.84 -0.22 7.12
CA ALA A 90 20.22 -0.37 6.67
C ALA A 90 20.35 -0.54 5.14
N HIS A 91 19.29 -0.97 4.46
CA HIS A 91 19.27 -1.08 3.00
C HIS A 91 19.05 0.26 2.29
N LEU A 92 18.53 1.27 3.00
CA LEU A 92 18.15 2.54 2.40
C LEU A 92 19.33 3.32 1.80
N PRO A 93 20.49 3.42 2.46
CA PRO A 93 21.63 4.15 1.86
C PRO A 93 22.06 3.60 0.50
N ALA A 94 22.13 2.27 0.37
CA ALA A 94 22.48 1.63 -0.89
C ALA A 94 21.41 1.90 -1.96
N PHE A 95 20.13 1.83 -1.58
CA PHE A 95 19.01 2.12 -2.47
C PHE A 95 19.09 3.56 -2.98
N PHE A 96 19.29 4.54 -2.09
CA PHE A 96 19.35 5.93 -2.50
C PHE A 96 20.57 6.25 -3.38
N ARG A 97 21.67 5.55 -3.19
CA ARG A 97 22.86 5.69 -4.05
C ARG A 97 22.56 5.31 -5.49
N THR A 98 21.71 4.32 -5.72
CA THR A 98 21.35 3.90 -7.10
C THR A 98 20.51 4.93 -7.83
N LEU A 99 19.90 5.87 -7.12
CA LEU A 99 19.02 6.88 -7.70
C LEU A 99 19.77 8.11 -8.23
N SER A 100 21.06 8.22 -8.00
CA SER A 100 21.89 9.35 -8.47
C SER A 100 21.30 10.73 -8.10
N GLY A 101 20.74 10.85 -6.90
CA GLY A 101 20.15 12.10 -6.41
C GLY A 101 18.77 12.42 -6.93
N GLN A 102 18.17 11.55 -7.73
CA GLN A 102 16.80 11.73 -8.22
C GLN A 102 15.79 11.15 -7.25
N LYS A 103 14.54 11.63 -7.35
CA LYS A 103 13.44 11.04 -6.58
C LYS A 103 13.18 9.61 -7.06
N PRO A 104 12.88 8.67 -6.15
CA PRO A 104 12.55 7.30 -6.55
C PRO A 104 11.32 7.30 -7.46
N SER A 105 11.40 6.53 -8.54
CA SER A 105 10.24 6.24 -9.36
C SER A 105 9.40 5.16 -8.67
N ARG A 106 8.16 4.96 -9.17
CA ARG A 106 7.32 3.86 -8.69
C ARG A 106 8.04 2.52 -8.81
N GLU A 107 8.72 2.30 -9.95
CA GLU A 107 9.47 1.07 -10.17
C GLU A 107 10.59 0.90 -9.16
N ASP A 108 11.31 1.97 -8.83
CA ASP A 108 12.36 1.94 -7.81
C ASP A 108 11.79 1.55 -6.44
N MET A 109 10.63 2.09 -6.08
CA MET A 109 9.98 1.77 -4.82
C MET A 109 9.50 0.31 -4.78
N GLU A 110 9.04 -0.22 -5.89
CA GLU A 110 8.68 -1.64 -6.01
C GLU A 110 9.88 -2.55 -5.80
N LYS A 111 11.03 -2.17 -6.36
CA LYS A 111 12.29 -2.90 -6.13
C LYS A 111 12.70 -2.88 -4.67
N LEU A 112 12.56 -1.72 -4.01
CA LEU A 112 12.85 -1.60 -2.58
C LEU A 112 11.97 -2.54 -1.76
N LEU A 113 10.68 -2.59 -2.04
CA LEU A 113 9.76 -3.51 -1.36
C LEU A 113 10.16 -4.96 -1.59
N GLY A 114 10.59 -5.31 -2.79
CA GLY A 114 11.06 -6.66 -3.09
C GLY A 114 12.26 -7.06 -2.23
N ILE A 115 13.22 -6.16 -2.08
CA ILE A 115 14.40 -6.37 -1.23
C ILE A 115 13.98 -6.57 0.22
N ILE A 116 13.09 -5.72 0.73
CA ILE A 116 12.60 -5.78 2.09
C ILE A 116 11.88 -7.09 2.38
N LYS A 117 10.99 -7.50 1.46
CA LYS A 117 10.26 -8.77 1.60
C LYS A 117 11.22 -9.96 1.62
N GLY A 118 12.28 -9.94 0.81
CA GLY A 118 13.33 -10.94 0.83
C GLY A 118 14.07 -10.99 2.17
N THR A 119 14.33 -9.83 2.78
CA THR A 119 15.01 -9.73 4.07
C THR A 119 14.14 -10.23 5.22
N ARG A 120 12.80 -10.08 5.12
CA ARG A 120 11.86 -10.53 6.15
C ARG A 120 11.62 -12.03 6.17
N LYS A 121 11.94 -12.72 5.10
CA LYS A 121 11.78 -14.19 5.06
C LYS A 121 12.82 -14.84 5.97
N PRO A 122 12.42 -15.79 6.83
CA PRO A 122 13.35 -16.52 7.68
C PRO A 122 14.32 -17.39 6.88
#